data_fe7ab68036a69a98db18fed11e075fb7
#
_entry.id   fe7ab68036a69a98db18fed11e075fb7
#
_cell.length_a   1.000
_cell.length_b   1.000
_cell.length_c   1.000
_cell.angle_alpha   90.00
_cell.angle_beta   90.00
_cell.angle_gamma   90.00
#
_symmetry.space_group_name_H-M   'P 1'
#
loop_
_entity.id
_entity.type
_entity.pdbx_description
1 polymer ?
#
loop_
_entity_poly.entity_id
_entity_poly.type
_entity_poly.pdbx_seq_one_letter_code
_entity_poly.pdbx_strand_id
1 'polypeptide(L)'
;MQGPISRARARLATTAANLATAASRATGRGAGGMIGGLVAGAIDPNIMATLGGGRPTVLVTGTNGKSTTTRMLAGAVRTKHTVATNDGGDNMDAGIISALLAGKDAEAIVLECDELHVPKVAERLQPKAFVLLNLTRDQLDRVGEINSIERALRAAVMAHPDAVVVANCDDVLISSIAYDHPNVIWVAAGAGWLGDSVTNPRSGGHVVRSSLANNDDMDWYAVEKLPDGREFRRPTPQYTVTDNALQTPQGAAVLDLKLPGRANRGNAAQAIACAVEAFGVPLDDAVRAASEVDNVAGRYTTVHLGEHDIHLLLAKNPAGWQEALSMVDRDADGVVIAVNAKQGDGEDVSWLWDVKFEDFGDTHVVASGERATDLAVRLTYGGIAHERVPDPVEAIRACPPGRVEVLANYTALLNLRRALSKQEDYRA
;
A
#
# COMPACT_ATOMS: atom_id res chain seq x y z
N MET A 1 -33.69 11.53 2.81
CA MET A 1 -33.65 12.84 2.11
C MET A 1 -33.07 13.88 3.05
N GLN A 2 -32.00 14.57 2.65
CA GLN A 2 -31.37 15.60 3.47
C GLN A 2 -32.26 16.85 3.52
N GLY A 3 -32.47 17.41 4.71
CA GLY A 3 -33.25 18.64 4.91
C GLY A 3 -32.57 19.86 4.31
N PRO A 4 -33.28 20.98 4.11
CA PRO A 4 -32.76 22.22 3.48
C PRO A 4 -31.56 22.80 4.22
N ILE A 5 -31.50 22.70 5.55
CA ILE A 5 -30.37 23.15 6.39
C ILE A 5 -29.10 22.35 6.12
N SER A 6 -29.22 21.03 5.95
CA SER A 6 -28.07 20.15 5.62
C SER A 6 -27.48 20.51 4.25
N ARG A 7 -28.32 20.77 3.24
CA ARG A 7 -27.86 21.19 1.91
C ARG A 7 -27.16 22.55 1.92
N ALA A 8 -27.67 23.51 2.69
CA ALA A 8 -27.04 24.84 2.83
C ALA A 8 -25.66 24.72 3.49
N ARG A 9 -25.55 23.90 4.55
CA ARG A 9 -24.30 23.65 5.26
C ARG A 9 -23.26 22.97 4.36
N ALA A 10 -23.67 21.96 3.59
CA ALA A 10 -22.79 21.28 2.63
C ALA A 10 -22.27 22.23 1.53
N ARG A 11 -23.13 23.11 1.02
CA ARG A 11 -22.71 24.15 0.05
C ARG A 11 -21.69 25.12 0.65
N LEU A 12 -21.93 25.59 1.87
CA LEU A 12 -20.99 26.46 2.59
C LEU A 12 -19.65 25.77 2.79
N ALA A 13 -19.68 24.51 3.26
CA ALA A 13 -18.49 23.68 3.46
C ALA A 13 -17.69 23.51 2.16
N THR A 14 -18.36 23.21 1.05
CA THR A 14 -17.73 23.06 -0.27
C THR A 14 -17.08 24.36 -0.75
N THR A 15 -17.79 25.50 -0.61
CA THR A 15 -17.25 26.81 -1.03
C THR A 15 -16.04 27.21 -0.20
N ALA A 16 -16.11 27.06 1.13
CA ALA A 16 -15.00 27.36 2.02
C ALA A 16 -13.78 26.46 1.75
N ALA A 17 -14.00 25.16 1.50
CA ALA A 17 -12.95 24.21 1.15
C ALA A 17 -12.22 24.59 -0.15
N ASN A 18 -12.96 24.97 -1.19
CA ASN A 18 -12.39 25.41 -2.47
C ASN A 18 -11.54 26.67 -2.31
N LEU A 19 -12.01 27.64 -1.52
CA LEU A 19 -11.25 28.86 -1.21
C LEU A 19 -9.96 28.55 -0.42
N ALA A 20 -10.05 27.68 0.59
CA ALA A 20 -8.89 27.26 1.38
C ALA A 20 -7.85 26.52 0.53
N THR A 21 -8.30 25.64 -0.37
CA THR A 21 -7.43 24.93 -1.32
C THR A 21 -6.74 25.87 -2.28
N ALA A 22 -7.48 26.85 -2.85
CA ALA A 22 -6.94 27.86 -3.75
C ALA A 22 -5.90 28.75 -3.04
N ALA A 23 -6.20 29.19 -1.81
CA ALA A 23 -5.27 29.99 -1.01
C ALA A 23 -3.99 29.22 -0.65
N SER A 24 -4.10 27.93 -0.30
CA SER A 24 -2.93 27.08 -0.01
C SER A 24 -2.02 26.93 -1.21
N ARG A 25 -2.59 26.68 -2.39
CA ARG A 25 -1.83 26.61 -3.66
C ARG A 25 -1.14 27.93 -4.00
N ALA A 26 -1.84 29.05 -3.86
CA ALA A 26 -1.31 30.38 -4.15
C ALA A 26 -0.15 30.78 -3.23
N THR A 27 -0.12 30.27 -1.98
CA THR A 27 0.94 30.56 -0.99
C THR A 27 2.11 29.58 -1.02
N GLY A 28 2.09 28.56 -1.89
CA GLY A 28 3.14 27.55 -2.00
C GLY A 28 3.33 26.68 -0.74
N ARG A 29 2.39 26.71 0.21
CA ARG A 29 2.47 25.97 1.50
C ARG A 29 1.99 24.53 1.41
N GLY A 30 2.10 23.89 0.24
CA GLY A 30 1.75 22.50 -0.02
C GLY A 30 0.89 22.31 -1.26
N ALA A 31 0.70 21.05 -1.70
CA ALA A 31 -0.14 20.71 -2.86
C ALA A 31 -1.64 21.02 -2.65
N GLY A 32 -2.04 21.50 -1.45
CA GLY A 32 -3.43 21.80 -1.11
C GLY A 32 -4.31 20.55 -0.92
N GLY A 33 -3.71 19.34 -0.95
CA GLY A 33 -4.43 18.08 -0.98
C GLY A 33 -5.35 17.82 0.22
N MET A 34 -4.95 18.19 1.43
CA MET A 34 -5.75 17.91 2.64
C MET A 34 -6.52 19.11 3.20
N ILE A 35 -6.09 20.36 2.92
CA ILE A 35 -6.63 21.55 3.61
C ILE A 35 -8.12 21.78 3.29
N GLY A 36 -8.52 21.53 2.05
CA GLY A 36 -9.92 21.62 1.64
C GLY A 36 -10.81 20.65 2.41
N GLY A 37 -10.35 19.40 2.56
CA GLY A 37 -11.06 18.37 3.31
C GLY A 37 -11.16 18.68 4.81
N LEU A 38 -10.09 19.20 5.42
CA LEU A 38 -10.10 19.63 6.82
C LEU A 38 -11.15 20.73 7.04
N VAL A 39 -11.16 21.76 6.20
CA VAL A 39 -12.12 22.87 6.28
C VAL A 39 -13.56 22.39 6.06
N ALA A 40 -13.77 21.55 5.03
CA ALA A 40 -15.10 21.01 4.75
C ALA A 40 -15.64 20.14 5.90
N GLY A 41 -14.81 19.25 6.43
CA GLY A 41 -15.16 18.36 7.54
C GLY A 41 -15.43 19.11 8.85
N ALA A 42 -14.71 20.19 9.11
CA ALA A 42 -14.94 21.07 10.28
C ALA A 42 -16.28 21.81 10.18
N ILE A 43 -16.64 22.28 8.98
CA ILE A 43 -17.92 22.99 8.75
C ILE A 43 -19.09 21.99 8.72
N ASP A 44 -18.95 20.87 8.03
CA ASP A 44 -20.01 19.85 7.92
C ASP A 44 -19.47 18.45 8.21
N PRO A 45 -19.66 17.90 9.43
CA PRO A 45 -19.24 16.54 9.78
C PRO A 45 -19.84 15.42 8.91
N ASN A 46 -20.95 15.71 8.20
CA ASN A 46 -21.60 14.76 7.30
C ASN A 46 -21.22 14.95 5.82
N ILE A 47 -20.28 15.84 5.53
CA ILE A 47 -19.92 16.21 4.16
C ILE A 47 -19.48 15.01 3.32
N MET A 48 -18.76 14.05 3.92
CA MET A 48 -18.32 12.81 3.24
C MET A 48 -19.51 12.02 2.69
N ALA A 49 -20.52 11.77 3.52
CA ALA A 49 -21.74 11.07 3.09
C ALA A 49 -22.54 11.87 2.05
N THR A 50 -22.54 13.21 2.17
CA THR A 50 -23.20 14.11 1.21
C THR A 50 -22.51 14.07 -0.15
N LEU A 51 -21.18 14.14 -0.16
CA LEU A 51 -20.37 14.09 -1.39
C LEU A 51 -20.33 12.68 -2.00
N GLY A 52 -20.35 11.64 -1.18
CA GLY A 52 -20.41 10.25 -1.65
C GLY A 52 -21.68 9.92 -2.43
N GLY A 53 -22.82 10.39 -1.94
CA GLY A 53 -24.08 10.55 -2.70
C GLY A 53 -24.64 9.31 -3.38
N GLY A 54 -24.44 8.10 -2.85
CA GLY A 54 -24.93 6.85 -3.45
C GLY A 54 -24.16 6.41 -4.71
N ARG A 55 -23.04 7.04 -5.01
CA ARG A 55 -22.13 6.64 -6.09
C ARG A 55 -21.43 5.32 -5.75
N PRO A 56 -21.23 4.40 -6.72
CA PRO A 56 -20.49 3.17 -6.48
C PRO A 56 -19.08 3.51 -5.98
N THR A 57 -18.80 3.11 -4.74
CA THR A 57 -17.56 3.43 -4.02
C THR A 57 -16.79 2.15 -3.75
N VAL A 58 -15.46 2.18 -3.95
CA VAL A 58 -14.52 1.14 -3.51
C VAL A 58 -13.57 1.71 -2.49
N LEU A 59 -13.34 0.93 -1.42
CA LEU A 59 -12.31 1.21 -0.43
C LEU A 59 -11.17 0.20 -0.60
N VAL A 60 -9.97 0.71 -0.90
CA VAL A 60 -8.73 -0.06 -0.98
C VAL A 60 -7.97 0.15 0.32
N THR A 61 -7.72 -0.94 1.05
CA THR A 61 -7.04 -0.89 2.34
C THR A 61 -6.05 -2.03 2.53
N GLY A 62 -5.16 -1.87 3.48
CA GLY A 62 -4.07 -2.80 3.80
C GLY A 62 -2.78 -2.05 4.12
N THR A 63 -1.87 -2.64 4.85
CA THR A 63 -0.65 -1.97 5.32
C THR A 63 0.22 -1.50 4.17
N ASN A 64 0.45 -2.35 3.16
CA ASN A 64 1.28 -2.05 1.99
C ASN A 64 0.48 -2.18 0.69
N GLY A 65 0.91 -1.46 -0.36
CA GLY A 65 0.33 -1.56 -1.70
C GLY A 65 -0.89 -0.68 -1.98
N LYS A 66 -1.46 0.01 -0.99
CA LYS A 66 -2.69 0.83 -1.11
C LYS A 66 -2.69 1.77 -2.32
N SER A 67 -1.71 2.66 -2.40
CA SER A 67 -1.64 3.69 -3.47
C SER A 67 -1.46 3.07 -4.86
N THR A 68 -0.64 2.02 -4.97
CA THR A 68 -0.42 1.29 -6.23
C THR A 68 -1.72 0.65 -6.72
N THR A 69 -2.37 -0.11 -5.84
CA THR A 69 -3.64 -0.79 -6.16
C THR A 69 -4.74 0.21 -6.48
N THR A 70 -4.84 1.31 -5.73
CA THR A 70 -5.82 2.37 -5.98
C THR A 70 -5.63 3.00 -7.36
N ARG A 71 -4.39 3.28 -7.78
CA ARG A 71 -4.10 3.81 -9.12
C ARG A 71 -4.43 2.82 -10.23
N MET A 72 -4.03 1.55 -10.08
CA MET A 72 -4.35 0.49 -11.03
C MET A 72 -5.85 0.30 -11.17
N LEU A 73 -6.57 0.23 -10.05
CA LEU A 73 -8.02 0.09 -10.04
C LEU A 73 -8.74 1.32 -10.61
N ALA A 74 -8.33 2.52 -10.22
CA ALA A 74 -8.90 3.75 -10.76
C ALA A 74 -8.66 3.85 -12.28
N GLY A 75 -7.47 3.46 -12.76
CA GLY A 75 -7.15 3.35 -14.18
C GLY A 75 -8.10 2.39 -14.90
N ALA A 76 -8.29 1.19 -14.36
CA ALA A 76 -9.19 0.19 -14.93
C ALA A 76 -10.65 0.67 -14.93
N VAL A 77 -11.15 1.26 -13.85
CA VAL A 77 -12.52 1.77 -13.77
C VAL A 77 -12.74 2.97 -14.72
N ARG A 78 -11.70 3.79 -14.96
CA ARG A 78 -11.75 4.92 -15.91
C ARG A 78 -11.99 4.49 -17.37
N THR A 79 -11.81 3.23 -17.70
CA THR A 79 -12.17 2.71 -19.05
C THR A 79 -13.68 2.75 -19.29
N LYS A 80 -14.50 2.82 -18.24
CA LYS A 80 -15.98 2.83 -18.31
C LYS A 80 -16.64 4.01 -17.61
N HIS A 81 -16.02 4.61 -16.61
CA HIS A 81 -16.60 5.61 -15.75
C HIS A 81 -15.64 6.76 -15.47
N THR A 82 -16.15 7.94 -15.21
CA THR A 82 -15.38 9.00 -14.58
C THR A 82 -15.15 8.68 -13.10
N VAL A 83 -13.92 8.86 -12.59
CA VAL A 83 -13.51 8.36 -11.27
C VAL A 83 -12.97 9.47 -10.38
N ALA A 84 -13.53 9.61 -9.18
CA ALA A 84 -12.93 10.35 -8.07
C ALA A 84 -11.96 9.44 -7.29
N THR A 85 -10.76 9.92 -7.00
CA THR A 85 -9.74 9.14 -6.29
C THR A 85 -8.78 10.04 -5.52
N ASN A 86 -8.18 9.51 -4.45
CA ASN A 86 -7.11 10.12 -3.64
C ASN A 86 -5.75 9.44 -3.90
N ASP A 87 -5.41 9.19 -5.14
CA ASP A 87 -4.20 8.47 -5.57
C ASP A 87 -2.87 9.16 -5.22
N GLY A 88 -2.92 10.30 -4.53
CA GLY A 88 -1.77 10.99 -3.92
C GLY A 88 -1.31 10.41 -2.57
N GLY A 89 -2.03 9.44 -1.99
CA GLY A 89 -1.69 8.82 -0.70
C GLY A 89 -2.31 9.48 0.53
N ASP A 90 -3.18 10.47 0.35
CA ASP A 90 -3.92 11.13 1.44
C ASP A 90 -5.12 10.26 1.87
N ASN A 91 -4.87 9.20 2.66
CA ASN A 91 -5.79 8.10 2.94
C ASN A 91 -6.63 8.24 4.22
N MET A 92 -6.57 9.43 4.85
CA MET A 92 -7.39 9.79 6.01
C MET A 92 -8.62 10.62 5.62
N ASP A 93 -9.54 10.85 6.56
CA ASP A 93 -10.80 11.58 6.36
C ASP A 93 -10.65 12.86 5.51
N ALA A 94 -9.66 13.69 5.81
CA ALA A 94 -9.46 14.97 5.12
C ALA A 94 -9.05 14.78 3.64
N GLY A 95 -8.17 13.83 3.36
CA GLY A 95 -7.76 13.48 2.00
C GLY A 95 -8.92 12.88 1.20
N ILE A 96 -9.70 11.99 1.81
CA ILE A 96 -10.90 11.40 1.22
C ILE A 96 -11.93 12.50 0.88
N ILE A 97 -12.23 13.42 1.81
CA ILE A 97 -13.15 14.54 1.55
C ILE A 97 -12.62 15.43 0.42
N SER A 98 -11.31 15.71 0.39
CA SER A 98 -10.70 16.50 -0.70
C SER A 98 -10.84 15.81 -2.05
N ALA A 99 -10.63 14.50 -2.13
CA ALA A 99 -10.84 13.73 -3.35
C ALA A 99 -12.30 13.75 -3.83
N LEU A 100 -13.24 13.61 -2.90
CA LEU A 100 -14.68 13.70 -3.19
C LEU A 100 -15.10 15.10 -3.68
N LEU A 101 -14.50 16.16 -3.12
CA LEU A 101 -14.72 17.54 -3.58
C LEU A 101 -14.18 17.76 -5.00
N ALA A 102 -12.96 17.28 -5.28
CA ALA A 102 -12.33 17.39 -6.59
C ALA A 102 -13.09 16.58 -7.65
N GLY A 103 -13.57 15.40 -7.29
CA GLY A 103 -14.31 14.49 -8.15
C GLY A 103 -15.82 14.51 -7.91
N LYS A 104 -16.42 15.66 -7.58
CA LYS A 104 -17.85 15.77 -7.24
C LYS A 104 -18.81 15.29 -8.33
N ASP A 105 -18.40 15.41 -9.59
CA ASP A 105 -19.18 15.04 -10.77
C ASP A 105 -18.80 13.65 -11.32
N ALA A 106 -17.89 12.91 -10.65
CA ALA A 106 -17.48 11.58 -11.06
C ALA A 106 -18.59 10.55 -10.81
N GLU A 107 -18.70 9.57 -11.72
CA GLU A 107 -19.70 8.50 -11.66
C GLU A 107 -19.35 7.41 -10.65
N ALA A 108 -18.05 7.18 -10.42
CA ALA A 108 -17.53 6.18 -9.49
C ALA A 108 -16.47 6.78 -8.56
N ILE A 109 -16.25 6.11 -7.43
CA ILE A 109 -15.31 6.53 -6.39
C ILE A 109 -14.39 5.36 -6.09
N VAL A 110 -13.06 5.56 -6.21
CA VAL A 110 -12.03 4.59 -5.84
C VAL A 110 -11.08 5.24 -4.86
N LEU A 111 -11.09 4.80 -3.61
CA LEU A 111 -10.38 5.46 -2.52
C LEU A 111 -9.37 4.54 -1.85
N GLU A 112 -8.16 5.05 -1.68
CA GLU A 112 -7.22 4.57 -0.68
C GLU A 112 -7.74 4.96 0.70
N CYS A 113 -7.81 4.01 1.64
CA CYS A 113 -8.29 4.23 3.00
C CYS A 113 -7.34 3.56 4.01
N ASP A 114 -6.93 4.33 5.00
CA ASP A 114 -6.17 3.81 6.13
C ASP A 114 -7.03 2.82 6.94
N GLU A 115 -6.44 1.75 7.44
CA GLU A 115 -7.11 0.63 8.09
C GLU A 115 -7.99 1.06 9.26
N LEU A 116 -7.52 2.04 10.05
CA LEU A 116 -8.25 2.57 11.21
C LEU A 116 -9.42 3.49 10.81
N HIS A 117 -9.38 4.02 9.59
CA HIS A 117 -10.44 4.89 9.06
C HIS A 117 -11.54 4.13 8.30
N VAL A 118 -11.27 2.88 7.85
CA VAL A 118 -12.23 2.08 7.09
C VAL A 118 -13.60 1.96 7.76
N PRO A 119 -13.74 1.63 9.06
CA PRO A 119 -15.06 1.50 9.68
C PRO A 119 -15.91 2.76 9.52
N LYS A 120 -15.33 3.93 9.80
CA LYS A 120 -16.03 5.22 9.72
C LYS A 120 -16.34 5.64 8.29
N VAL A 121 -15.40 5.40 7.35
CA VAL A 121 -15.58 5.74 5.94
C VAL A 121 -16.62 4.84 5.30
N ALA A 122 -16.58 3.53 5.58
CA ALA A 122 -17.55 2.56 5.08
C ALA A 122 -18.98 2.87 5.56
N GLU A 123 -19.16 3.21 6.85
CA GLU A 123 -20.44 3.64 7.38
C GLU A 123 -21.02 4.83 6.61
N ARG A 124 -20.19 5.79 6.21
CA ARG A 124 -20.60 7.02 5.53
C ARG A 124 -20.82 6.87 4.04
N LEU A 125 -19.98 6.08 3.37
CA LEU A 125 -19.99 5.96 1.91
C LEU A 125 -20.76 4.74 1.41
N GLN A 126 -21.06 3.73 2.28
CA GLN A 126 -21.76 2.51 1.92
C GLN A 126 -21.12 1.85 0.68
N PRO A 127 -19.88 1.34 0.79
CA PRO A 127 -19.10 0.93 -0.36
C PRO A 127 -19.76 -0.22 -1.12
N LYS A 128 -19.63 -0.17 -2.44
CA LYS A 128 -19.98 -1.26 -3.36
C LYS A 128 -18.96 -2.40 -3.27
N ALA A 129 -17.69 -2.06 -2.99
CA ALA A 129 -16.65 -3.07 -2.85
C ALA A 129 -15.57 -2.65 -1.85
N PHE A 130 -14.89 -3.67 -1.29
CA PHE A 130 -13.64 -3.54 -0.55
C PHE A 130 -12.54 -4.29 -1.30
N VAL A 131 -11.31 -3.74 -1.28
CA VAL A 131 -10.09 -4.44 -1.70
C VAL A 131 -9.18 -4.51 -0.49
N LEU A 132 -8.97 -5.73 0.02
CA LEU A 132 -8.21 -6.02 1.22
C LEU A 132 -6.87 -6.65 0.84
N LEU A 133 -5.76 -5.89 0.99
CA LEU A 133 -4.47 -6.27 0.41
C LEU A 133 -3.65 -7.18 1.33
N ASN A 134 -3.24 -6.65 2.45
CA ASN A 134 -2.42 -7.32 3.46
C ASN A 134 -2.57 -6.58 4.80
N LEU A 135 -2.29 -7.28 5.90
CA LEU A 135 -2.29 -6.67 7.22
C LEU A 135 -1.04 -7.10 7.98
N THR A 136 -0.14 -6.15 8.24
CA THR A 136 1.13 -6.35 8.95
C THR A 136 1.34 -5.21 9.95
N ARG A 137 2.29 -5.37 10.87
CA ARG A 137 2.73 -4.27 11.74
C ARG A 137 3.31 -3.14 10.89
N ASP A 138 2.83 -1.92 11.08
CA ASP A 138 3.35 -0.75 10.34
C ASP A 138 4.48 -0.07 11.14
N GLN A 139 4.22 0.35 12.37
CA GLN A 139 5.20 0.96 13.27
C GLN A 139 5.02 0.39 14.67
N LEU A 140 6.11 -0.06 15.32
CA LEU A 140 6.06 -0.72 16.62
C LEU A 140 5.48 0.19 17.73
N ASP A 141 5.72 1.48 17.65
CA ASP A 141 5.32 2.47 18.66
C ASP A 141 3.87 2.97 18.51
N ARG A 142 3.21 2.69 17.38
CA ARG A 142 1.84 3.14 17.09
C ARG A 142 0.80 2.03 17.14
N VAL A 143 1.23 0.84 17.39
CA VAL A 143 0.40 -0.33 17.21
C VAL A 143 -0.56 -0.50 18.39
N GLY A 144 -1.80 -0.12 18.16
CA GLY A 144 -2.88 -0.94 18.67
C GLY A 144 -2.67 -2.35 18.11
N GLU A 145 -2.85 -3.38 18.94
CA GLU A 145 -2.71 -4.79 18.55
C GLU A 145 -3.24 -5.03 17.14
N ILE A 146 -2.43 -5.59 16.23
CA ILE A 146 -2.82 -5.93 14.85
C ILE A 146 -4.16 -6.69 14.82
N ASN A 147 -4.43 -7.50 15.84
CA ASN A 147 -5.69 -8.19 16.05
C ASN A 147 -6.86 -7.23 16.36
N SER A 148 -6.62 -6.03 16.90
CA SER A 148 -7.69 -5.05 17.09
C SER A 148 -8.09 -4.40 15.77
N ILE A 149 -7.11 -4.17 14.89
CA ILE A 149 -7.32 -3.68 13.52
C ILE A 149 -8.08 -4.73 12.71
N GLU A 150 -7.66 -6.00 12.80
CA GLU A 150 -8.37 -7.13 12.17
C GLU A 150 -9.83 -7.17 12.59
N ARG A 151 -10.12 -7.13 13.91
CA ARG A 151 -11.50 -7.14 14.42
C ARG A 151 -12.32 -5.95 13.93
N ALA A 152 -11.74 -4.75 13.90
CA ALA A 152 -12.43 -3.55 13.44
C ALA A 152 -12.75 -3.61 11.93
N LEU A 153 -11.79 -4.05 11.11
CA LEU A 153 -11.97 -4.26 9.67
C LEU A 153 -13.01 -5.35 9.40
N ARG A 154 -12.95 -6.50 10.11
CA ARG A 154 -13.91 -7.58 9.98
C ARG A 154 -15.33 -7.10 10.30
N ALA A 155 -15.50 -6.36 11.39
CA ALA A 155 -16.79 -5.80 11.75
C ALA A 155 -17.33 -4.83 10.68
N ALA A 156 -16.45 -3.97 10.13
CA ALA A 156 -16.81 -3.03 9.08
C ALA A 156 -17.21 -3.74 7.78
N VAL A 157 -16.47 -4.75 7.36
CA VAL A 157 -16.75 -5.53 6.14
C VAL A 157 -18.06 -6.31 6.30
N MET A 158 -18.25 -6.98 7.44
CA MET A 158 -19.48 -7.75 7.74
C MET A 158 -20.74 -6.87 7.85
N ALA A 159 -20.60 -5.58 8.16
CA ALA A 159 -21.72 -4.63 8.16
C ALA A 159 -22.24 -4.29 6.75
N HIS A 160 -21.55 -4.71 5.69
CA HIS A 160 -21.89 -4.42 4.29
C HIS A 160 -22.00 -5.71 3.46
N PRO A 161 -22.98 -6.59 3.77
CA PRO A 161 -23.05 -7.94 3.18
C PRO A 161 -23.28 -7.96 1.66
N ASP A 162 -23.81 -6.87 1.10
CA ASP A 162 -24.04 -6.73 -0.34
C ASP A 162 -22.80 -6.26 -1.11
N ALA A 163 -21.74 -5.83 -0.40
CA ALA A 163 -20.50 -5.39 -1.04
C ALA A 163 -19.71 -6.57 -1.61
N VAL A 164 -19.00 -6.36 -2.71
CA VAL A 164 -17.99 -7.30 -3.19
C VAL A 164 -16.71 -7.13 -2.37
N VAL A 165 -16.18 -8.20 -1.83
CA VAL A 165 -14.92 -8.19 -1.07
C VAL A 165 -13.84 -8.89 -1.88
N VAL A 166 -12.89 -8.15 -2.43
CA VAL A 166 -11.69 -8.72 -3.06
C VAL A 166 -10.63 -8.85 -1.99
N ALA A 167 -10.23 -10.08 -1.67
CA ALA A 167 -9.38 -10.37 -0.52
C ALA A 167 -8.20 -11.27 -0.89
N ASN A 168 -7.02 -10.94 -0.39
CA ASN A 168 -5.82 -11.76 -0.54
C ASN A 168 -5.93 -13.03 0.32
N CYS A 169 -6.05 -14.19 -0.31
CA CYS A 169 -6.16 -15.49 0.38
C CYS A 169 -4.83 -15.97 0.98
N ASP A 170 -3.70 -15.39 0.59
CA ASP A 170 -2.38 -15.76 1.09
C ASP A 170 -2.07 -15.09 2.44
N ASP A 171 -2.77 -13.99 2.75
CA ASP A 171 -2.66 -13.31 4.04
C ASP A 171 -3.71 -13.85 5.03
N VAL A 172 -3.23 -14.42 6.15
CA VAL A 172 -4.09 -15.05 7.18
C VAL A 172 -5.02 -14.05 7.85
N LEU A 173 -4.53 -12.81 8.09
CA LEU A 173 -5.31 -11.75 8.75
C LEU A 173 -6.39 -11.20 7.82
N ILE A 174 -6.07 -11.01 6.55
CA ILE A 174 -7.05 -10.63 5.51
C ILE A 174 -8.07 -11.75 5.31
N SER A 175 -7.61 -12.99 5.24
CA SER A 175 -8.52 -14.13 5.16
C SER A 175 -9.47 -14.17 6.36
N SER A 176 -8.99 -13.88 7.57
CA SER A 176 -9.84 -13.78 8.76
C SER A 176 -10.90 -12.69 8.63
N ILE A 177 -10.56 -11.53 8.10
CA ILE A 177 -11.47 -10.40 7.90
C ILE A 177 -12.65 -10.81 6.99
N ALA A 178 -12.34 -11.50 5.88
CA ALA A 178 -13.32 -11.79 4.83
C ALA A 178 -13.99 -13.16 4.95
N TYR A 179 -13.53 -14.06 5.83
CA TYR A 179 -13.86 -15.49 5.84
C TYR A 179 -15.34 -15.82 5.90
N ASP A 180 -16.12 -15.02 6.61
CA ASP A 180 -17.59 -15.23 6.80
C ASP A 180 -18.42 -14.33 5.89
N HIS A 181 -17.80 -13.50 5.07
CA HIS A 181 -18.53 -12.59 4.20
C HIS A 181 -19.17 -13.36 3.03
N PRO A 182 -20.44 -13.10 2.68
CA PRO A 182 -21.16 -13.89 1.67
C PRO A 182 -20.67 -13.67 0.23
N ASN A 183 -19.98 -12.56 -0.06
CA ASN A 183 -19.61 -12.16 -1.43
C ASN A 183 -18.10 -11.83 -1.51
N VAL A 184 -17.26 -12.88 -1.47
CA VAL A 184 -15.80 -12.74 -1.49
C VAL A 184 -15.23 -13.26 -2.81
N ILE A 185 -14.35 -12.48 -3.40
CA ILE A 185 -13.47 -12.85 -4.50
C ILE A 185 -12.06 -13.05 -3.94
N TRP A 186 -11.62 -14.28 -3.85
CA TRP A 186 -10.30 -14.63 -3.34
C TRP A 186 -9.23 -14.51 -4.42
N VAL A 187 -8.15 -13.81 -4.08
CA VAL A 187 -7.00 -13.59 -4.97
C VAL A 187 -5.75 -14.15 -4.31
N ALA A 188 -5.03 -15.02 -5.02
CA ALA A 188 -3.68 -15.42 -4.64
C ALA A 188 -2.69 -14.33 -5.07
N ALA A 189 -2.52 -13.33 -4.20
CA ALA A 189 -1.69 -12.15 -4.45
C ALA A 189 -0.29 -12.26 -3.84
N GLY A 190 -0.02 -13.35 -3.13
CA GLY A 190 1.20 -13.59 -2.37
C GLY A 190 1.11 -13.05 -0.92
N ALA A 191 1.73 -13.79 -0.01
CA ALA A 191 1.92 -13.37 1.38
C ALA A 191 3.33 -12.82 1.54
N GLY A 192 3.52 -11.52 1.30
CA GLY A 192 4.85 -10.90 1.33
C GLY A 192 5.56 -11.01 2.69
N TRP A 193 4.81 -11.00 3.81
CA TRP A 193 5.33 -11.06 5.16
C TRP A 193 4.56 -12.08 6.01
N LEU A 194 5.29 -13.03 6.60
CA LEU A 194 4.69 -14.14 7.37
C LEU A 194 4.81 -13.96 8.89
N GLY A 195 5.68 -13.06 9.34
CA GLY A 195 6.04 -12.91 10.76
C GLY A 195 4.89 -12.50 11.66
N ASP A 196 3.90 -11.76 11.14
CA ASP A 196 2.79 -11.22 11.91
C ASP A 196 1.55 -12.13 11.95
N SER A 197 1.60 -13.26 11.24
CA SER A 197 0.48 -14.19 11.12
C SER A 197 0.84 -15.63 11.47
N VAL A 198 1.63 -15.80 12.55
CA VAL A 198 1.99 -17.11 13.11
C VAL A 198 0.83 -17.75 13.88
N THR A 199 -0.15 -16.94 14.28
CA THR A 199 -1.36 -17.40 14.97
C THR A 199 -2.63 -16.93 14.27
N ASN A 200 -3.67 -17.75 14.35
CA ASN A 200 -5.00 -17.41 13.87
C ASN A 200 -5.64 -16.34 14.80
N PRO A 201 -6.03 -15.17 14.29
CA PRO A 201 -6.60 -14.10 15.12
C PRO A 201 -7.96 -14.44 15.73
N ARG A 202 -8.64 -15.49 15.25
CA ARG A 202 -9.96 -15.90 15.72
C ARG A 202 -9.93 -16.89 16.87
N SER A 203 -8.94 -17.81 16.90
CA SER A 203 -8.82 -18.86 17.92
C SER A 203 -7.54 -18.77 18.73
N GLY A 204 -6.54 -17.99 18.29
CA GLY A 204 -5.22 -17.97 18.86
C GLY A 204 -4.34 -19.16 18.47
N GLY A 205 -4.90 -20.10 17.69
CA GLY A 205 -4.24 -21.32 17.27
C GLY A 205 -3.08 -21.08 16.30
N HIS A 206 -2.09 -22.00 16.33
CA HIS A 206 -0.92 -21.91 15.46
C HIS A 206 -1.28 -22.08 13.99
N VAL A 207 -0.64 -21.29 13.12
CA VAL A 207 -0.77 -21.37 11.66
C VAL A 207 0.40 -22.15 11.07
N VAL A 208 0.10 -23.28 10.44
CA VAL A 208 1.05 -24.11 9.71
C VAL A 208 1.07 -23.70 8.25
N ARG A 209 2.26 -23.64 7.67
CA ARG A 209 2.48 -23.30 6.26
C ARG A 209 3.26 -24.40 5.56
N SER A 210 2.91 -24.64 4.29
CA SER A 210 3.60 -25.56 3.40
C SER A 210 3.75 -24.94 2.01
N SER A 211 4.88 -25.22 1.34
CA SER A 211 5.07 -24.76 -0.04
C SER A 211 4.09 -25.46 -0.98
N LEU A 212 3.50 -24.73 -1.91
CA LEU A 212 2.71 -25.29 -3.00
C LEU A 212 3.65 -25.83 -4.08
N ALA A 213 3.34 -27.00 -4.63
CA ALA A 213 4.23 -27.80 -5.46
C ALA A 213 4.75 -27.15 -6.75
N ASN A 214 4.18 -26.03 -7.18
CA ASN A 214 4.50 -25.35 -8.45
C ASN A 214 4.80 -23.85 -8.31
N ASN A 215 4.95 -23.32 -7.10
CA ASN A 215 5.14 -21.90 -6.88
C ASN A 215 5.86 -21.62 -5.57
N ASP A 216 6.50 -20.44 -5.46
CA ASP A 216 6.91 -19.84 -4.19
C ASP A 216 5.72 -19.50 -3.27
N ASP A 217 4.50 -19.84 -3.68
CA ASP A 217 3.29 -19.66 -2.90
C ASP A 217 3.17 -20.68 -1.78
N MET A 218 2.59 -20.25 -0.69
CA MET A 218 2.42 -21.04 0.53
C MET A 218 0.95 -21.39 0.74
N ASP A 219 0.64 -22.68 0.89
CA ASP A 219 -0.62 -23.06 1.54
C ASP A 219 -0.52 -22.85 3.05
N TRP A 220 -1.66 -22.60 3.69
CA TRP A 220 -1.69 -22.45 5.14
C TRP A 220 -3.00 -22.95 5.75
N TYR A 221 -2.94 -23.40 7.00
CA TYR A 221 -4.09 -23.74 7.81
C TYR A 221 -3.81 -23.50 9.29
N ALA A 222 -4.84 -23.21 10.07
CA ALA A 222 -4.77 -23.18 11.53
C ALA A 222 -4.95 -24.57 12.11
N VAL A 223 -4.13 -24.93 13.12
CA VAL A 223 -4.22 -26.23 13.79
C VAL A 223 -5.55 -26.37 14.52
N GLU A 224 -5.96 -25.31 15.23
CA GLU A 224 -7.26 -25.31 15.93
C GLU A 224 -8.38 -24.88 15.00
N LYS A 225 -9.51 -25.57 15.15
CA LYS A 225 -10.76 -25.20 14.48
C LYS A 225 -11.32 -23.89 15.02
N LEU A 226 -12.15 -23.24 14.22
CA LEU A 226 -12.94 -22.12 14.66
C LEU A 226 -13.94 -22.53 15.74
N PRO A 227 -14.48 -21.58 16.56
CA PRO A 227 -15.45 -21.90 17.60
C PRO A 227 -16.73 -22.64 17.12
N ASP A 228 -17.08 -22.48 15.84
CA ASP A 228 -18.20 -23.16 15.18
C ASP A 228 -17.84 -24.54 14.60
N GLY A 229 -16.59 -25.01 14.78
CA GLY A 229 -16.09 -26.30 14.34
C GLY A 229 -15.55 -26.33 12.92
N ARG A 230 -15.65 -25.26 12.15
CA ARG A 230 -15.04 -25.17 10.81
C ARG A 230 -13.51 -25.13 10.89
N GLU A 231 -12.87 -25.65 9.86
CA GLU A 231 -11.42 -25.47 9.65
C GLU A 231 -11.17 -24.04 9.19
N PHE A 232 -10.10 -23.42 9.68
CA PHE A 232 -9.63 -22.15 9.17
C PHE A 232 -8.36 -22.37 8.37
N ARG A 233 -8.49 -22.26 7.06
CA ARG A 233 -7.44 -22.54 6.11
C ARG A 233 -7.48 -21.57 4.93
N ARG A 234 -6.39 -21.58 4.15
CA ARG A 234 -6.30 -20.77 2.93
C ARG A 234 -7.51 -21.04 2.03
N PRO A 235 -8.28 -20.00 1.70
CA PRO A 235 -9.37 -20.12 0.74
C PRO A 235 -8.87 -20.44 -0.67
N THR A 236 -9.69 -21.12 -1.44
CA THR A 236 -9.38 -21.40 -2.85
C THR A 236 -9.52 -20.10 -3.66
N PRO A 237 -8.45 -19.63 -4.34
CA PRO A 237 -8.52 -18.38 -5.10
C PRO A 237 -9.29 -18.55 -6.42
N GLN A 238 -10.02 -17.52 -6.82
CA GLN A 238 -10.59 -17.37 -8.16
C GLN A 238 -9.59 -16.67 -9.12
N TYR A 239 -8.72 -15.82 -8.57
CA TYR A 239 -7.66 -15.15 -9.31
C TYR A 239 -6.31 -15.58 -8.77
N THR A 240 -5.41 -16.01 -9.66
CA THR A 240 -4.07 -16.48 -9.26
C THR A 240 -3.01 -15.89 -10.18
N VAL A 241 -1.97 -15.32 -9.56
CA VAL A 241 -0.80 -14.82 -10.28
C VAL A 241 0.27 -15.90 -10.30
N THR A 242 0.74 -16.27 -11.47
CA THR A 242 1.89 -17.17 -11.69
C THR A 242 2.84 -16.49 -12.65
N ASP A 243 4.04 -16.14 -12.18
CA ASP A 243 5.00 -15.34 -12.95
C ASP A 243 4.34 -14.09 -13.58
N ASN A 244 4.22 -14.02 -14.89
CA ASN A 244 3.57 -12.93 -15.61
C ASN A 244 2.14 -13.28 -16.08
N ALA A 245 1.55 -14.37 -15.61
CA ALA A 245 0.21 -14.78 -15.98
C ALA A 245 -0.78 -14.57 -14.84
N LEU A 246 -1.95 -14.03 -15.17
CA LEU A 246 -3.12 -13.94 -14.29
C LEU A 246 -4.16 -14.95 -14.75
N GLN A 247 -4.41 -15.97 -13.93
CA GLN A 247 -5.53 -16.90 -14.14
C GLN A 247 -6.79 -16.31 -13.52
N THR A 248 -7.87 -16.29 -14.26
CA THR A 248 -9.17 -15.74 -13.82
C THR A 248 -10.32 -16.66 -14.21
N PRO A 249 -11.53 -16.48 -13.67
CA PRO A 249 -12.71 -17.20 -14.12
C PRO A 249 -13.04 -16.99 -15.60
N GLN A 250 -12.61 -15.87 -16.20
CA GLN A 250 -12.85 -15.53 -17.60
C GLN A 250 -11.76 -16.06 -18.57
N GLY A 251 -10.65 -16.57 -18.04
CA GLY A 251 -9.50 -17.04 -18.79
C GLY A 251 -8.17 -16.52 -18.26
N ALA A 252 -7.09 -16.81 -18.98
CA ALA A 252 -5.74 -16.33 -18.61
C ALA A 252 -5.41 -15.03 -19.32
N ALA A 253 -4.73 -14.12 -18.62
CA ALA A 253 -4.19 -12.88 -19.17
C ALA A 253 -2.71 -12.74 -18.83
N VAL A 254 -1.94 -12.05 -19.68
CA VAL A 254 -0.53 -11.72 -19.41
C VAL A 254 -0.47 -10.40 -18.66
N LEU A 255 0.29 -10.37 -17.55
CA LEU A 255 0.58 -9.16 -16.78
C LEU A 255 1.97 -8.62 -17.18
N ASP A 256 1.99 -7.69 -18.13
CA ASP A 256 3.20 -6.95 -18.51
C ASP A 256 3.20 -5.60 -17.80
N LEU A 257 3.59 -5.62 -16.52
CA LEU A 257 3.55 -4.44 -15.66
C LEU A 257 4.82 -3.60 -15.81
N LYS A 258 4.67 -2.29 -15.92
CA LYS A 258 5.79 -1.34 -15.83
C LYS A 258 6.42 -1.31 -14.43
N LEU A 259 5.63 -1.58 -13.38
CA LEU A 259 6.11 -1.67 -12.00
C LEU A 259 6.67 -3.07 -11.73
N PRO A 260 7.96 -3.18 -11.31
CA PRO A 260 8.58 -4.46 -11.02
C PRO A 260 8.07 -5.06 -9.70
N GLY A 261 8.39 -6.34 -9.49
CA GLY A 261 8.21 -7.04 -8.24
C GLY A 261 6.92 -7.86 -8.15
N ARG A 262 6.99 -8.91 -7.33
CA ARG A 262 5.87 -9.85 -7.12
C ARG A 262 4.67 -9.19 -6.45
N ALA A 263 4.93 -8.30 -5.46
CA ALA A 263 3.87 -7.59 -4.77
C ALA A 263 3.05 -6.69 -5.71
N ASN A 264 3.69 -6.07 -6.71
CA ASN A 264 2.97 -5.26 -7.69
C ASN A 264 2.11 -6.13 -8.62
N ARG A 265 2.51 -7.36 -8.93
CA ARG A 265 1.66 -8.33 -9.64
C ARG A 265 0.43 -8.72 -8.81
N GLY A 266 0.61 -8.97 -7.50
CA GLY A 266 -0.49 -9.21 -6.57
C GLY A 266 -1.44 -8.01 -6.44
N ASN A 267 -0.89 -6.80 -6.35
CA ASN A 267 -1.67 -5.55 -6.34
C ASN A 267 -2.49 -5.39 -7.63
N ALA A 268 -1.89 -5.68 -8.79
CA ALA A 268 -2.57 -5.64 -10.09
C ALA A 268 -3.70 -6.67 -10.17
N ALA A 269 -3.45 -7.90 -9.72
CA ALA A 269 -4.46 -8.96 -9.72
C ALA A 269 -5.70 -8.57 -8.89
N GLN A 270 -5.50 -7.98 -7.70
CA GLN A 270 -6.59 -7.51 -6.85
C GLN A 270 -7.33 -6.30 -7.47
N ALA A 271 -6.61 -5.36 -8.08
CA ALA A 271 -7.20 -4.24 -8.80
C ALA A 271 -8.04 -4.70 -9.99
N ILE A 272 -7.52 -5.62 -10.80
CA ILE A 272 -8.19 -6.22 -11.96
C ILE A 272 -9.44 -6.98 -11.51
N ALA A 273 -9.32 -7.86 -10.50
CA ALA A 273 -10.44 -8.61 -9.95
C ALA A 273 -11.58 -7.67 -9.51
N CYS A 274 -11.26 -6.58 -8.80
CA CYS A 274 -12.27 -5.60 -8.38
C CYS A 274 -12.90 -4.86 -9.57
N ALA A 275 -12.11 -4.45 -10.56
CA ALA A 275 -12.63 -3.77 -11.76
C ALA A 275 -13.58 -4.67 -12.56
N VAL A 276 -13.23 -5.94 -12.72
CA VAL A 276 -14.05 -6.94 -13.44
C VAL A 276 -15.31 -7.27 -12.65
N GLU A 277 -15.19 -7.70 -11.41
CA GLU A 277 -16.30 -8.25 -10.62
C GLU A 277 -17.25 -7.17 -10.06
N ALA A 278 -16.72 -6.01 -9.67
CA ALA A 278 -17.57 -4.96 -9.11
C ALA A 278 -18.06 -3.94 -10.14
N PHE A 279 -17.32 -3.68 -11.23
CA PHE A 279 -17.68 -2.67 -12.23
C PHE A 279 -17.99 -3.27 -13.62
N GLY A 280 -17.78 -4.57 -13.82
CA GLY A 280 -17.97 -5.24 -15.09
C GLY A 280 -17.06 -4.67 -16.20
N VAL A 281 -15.85 -4.24 -15.83
CA VAL A 281 -14.82 -3.85 -16.81
C VAL A 281 -14.37 -5.11 -17.55
N PRO A 282 -14.23 -5.09 -18.87
CA PRO A 282 -13.67 -6.23 -19.61
C PRO A 282 -12.25 -6.55 -19.11
N LEU A 283 -11.91 -7.84 -19.00
CA LEU A 283 -10.63 -8.30 -18.46
C LEU A 283 -9.44 -7.65 -19.18
N ASP A 284 -9.45 -7.64 -20.52
CA ASP A 284 -8.35 -7.06 -21.31
C ASP A 284 -8.17 -5.55 -21.07
N ASP A 285 -9.26 -4.82 -20.87
CA ASP A 285 -9.21 -3.39 -20.57
C ASP A 285 -8.66 -3.16 -19.15
N ALA A 286 -9.07 -3.97 -18.18
CA ALA A 286 -8.58 -3.90 -16.82
C ALA A 286 -7.08 -4.24 -16.74
N VAL A 287 -6.64 -5.29 -17.44
CA VAL A 287 -5.22 -5.70 -17.51
C VAL A 287 -4.38 -4.59 -18.14
N ARG A 288 -4.80 -4.08 -19.31
CA ARG A 288 -4.09 -3.00 -20.01
C ARG A 288 -3.94 -1.76 -19.12
N ALA A 289 -5.04 -1.31 -18.50
CA ALA A 289 -5.01 -0.13 -17.65
C ALA A 289 -4.14 -0.30 -16.39
N ALA A 290 -4.15 -1.47 -15.76
CA ALA A 290 -3.28 -1.78 -14.62
C ALA A 290 -1.80 -1.80 -15.03
N SER A 291 -1.49 -2.32 -16.23
CA SER A 291 -0.11 -2.41 -16.77
C SER A 291 0.48 -1.05 -17.13
N GLU A 292 -0.34 -0.05 -17.44
CA GLU A 292 0.11 1.31 -17.78
C GLU A 292 0.64 2.11 -16.58
N VAL A 293 0.37 1.68 -15.35
CA VAL A 293 0.85 2.38 -14.14
C VAL A 293 2.36 2.20 -14.00
N ASP A 294 3.10 3.29 -14.15
CA ASP A 294 4.57 3.31 -14.20
C ASP A 294 5.21 3.98 -12.97
N ASN A 295 4.48 4.80 -12.24
CA ASN A 295 5.00 5.53 -11.09
C ASN A 295 3.99 5.57 -9.95
N VAL A 296 4.44 5.25 -8.76
CA VAL A 296 3.67 5.41 -7.52
C VAL A 296 4.44 6.31 -6.58
N ALA A 297 4.04 7.59 -6.59
CA ALA A 297 4.50 8.69 -5.72
C ALA A 297 5.71 8.35 -4.82
N GLY A 298 6.91 8.40 -5.43
CA GLY A 298 8.16 8.34 -4.67
C GLY A 298 8.61 6.98 -4.12
N ARG A 299 7.97 5.86 -4.48
CA ARG A 299 8.38 4.54 -3.99
C ARG A 299 9.45 3.85 -4.83
N TYR A 300 9.48 4.12 -6.12
CA TYR A 300 10.51 3.65 -7.04
C TYR A 300 10.84 4.79 -8.00
N THR A 301 12.10 5.20 -8.05
CA THR A 301 12.53 6.31 -8.92
C THR A 301 13.99 6.11 -9.30
N THR A 302 14.32 6.25 -10.56
CA THR A 302 15.70 6.29 -11.04
C THR A 302 16.15 7.73 -11.15
N VAL A 303 17.35 8.04 -10.65
CA VAL A 303 18.01 9.34 -10.76
C VAL A 303 19.50 9.13 -10.97
N HIS A 304 20.23 10.16 -11.41
CA HIS A 304 21.64 10.07 -11.68
C HIS A 304 22.44 11.04 -10.79
N LEU A 305 23.62 10.61 -10.33
CA LEU A 305 24.57 11.44 -9.60
C LEU A 305 25.99 11.13 -10.09
N GLY A 306 26.58 12.03 -10.87
CA GLY A 306 27.90 11.80 -11.47
C GLY A 306 27.90 10.54 -12.34
N GLU A 307 28.71 9.55 -11.94
CA GLU A 307 28.84 8.25 -12.63
C GLU A 307 27.93 7.16 -12.07
N HIS A 308 26.95 7.51 -11.18
CA HIS A 308 26.04 6.56 -10.56
C HIS A 308 24.61 6.67 -11.10
N ASP A 309 24.05 5.54 -11.49
CA ASP A 309 22.64 5.33 -11.80
C ASP A 309 21.94 4.82 -10.55
N ILE A 310 21.13 5.67 -9.92
CA ILE A 310 20.59 5.43 -8.58
C ILE A 310 19.14 5.00 -8.69
N HIS A 311 18.84 3.84 -8.12
CA HIS A 311 17.47 3.35 -7.95
C HIS A 311 17.02 3.55 -6.50
N LEU A 312 16.07 4.46 -6.30
CA LEU A 312 15.54 4.78 -4.97
C LEU A 312 14.33 3.91 -4.63
N LEU A 313 14.42 3.17 -3.54
CA LEU A 313 13.38 2.28 -3.02
C LEU A 313 12.93 2.74 -1.63
N LEU A 314 11.63 2.97 -1.46
CA LEU A 314 11.03 3.31 -0.18
C LEU A 314 10.56 2.05 0.54
N ALA A 315 11.03 1.84 1.76
CA ALA A 315 10.54 0.82 2.69
C ALA A 315 10.15 1.44 4.03
N LYS A 316 8.98 1.10 4.59
CA LYS A 316 8.48 1.72 5.83
C LYS A 316 8.45 0.77 7.03
N ASN A 317 8.20 -0.51 6.80
CA ASN A 317 8.00 -1.53 7.81
C ASN A 317 8.69 -2.83 7.37
N PRO A 318 8.86 -3.85 8.23
CA PRO A 318 9.56 -5.09 7.88
C PRO A 318 9.08 -5.73 6.57
N ALA A 319 7.78 -5.77 6.35
CA ALA A 319 7.20 -6.30 5.11
C ALA A 319 7.64 -5.50 3.88
N GLY A 320 7.58 -4.17 3.96
CA GLY A 320 8.05 -3.27 2.90
C GLY A 320 9.55 -3.36 2.66
N TRP A 321 10.36 -3.57 3.70
CA TRP A 321 11.79 -3.83 3.57
C TRP A 321 12.08 -5.14 2.85
N GLN A 322 11.36 -6.22 3.20
CA GLN A 322 11.51 -7.52 2.53
C GLN A 322 11.10 -7.43 1.04
N GLU A 323 10.06 -6.66 0.75
CA GLU A 323 9.63 -6.38 -0.62
C GLU A 323 10.71 -5.57 -1.38
N ALA A 324 11.19 -4.47 -0.80
CA ALA A 324 12.23 -3.65 -1.41
C ALA A 324 13.52 -4.44 -1.67
N LEU A 325 13.94 -5.27 -0.71
CA LEU A 325 15.10 -6.18 -0.86
C LEU A 325 14.91 -7.19 -1.99
N SER A 326 13.68 -7.67 -2.22
CA SER A 326 13.39 -8.58 -3.33
C SER A 326 13.46 -7.91 -4.72
N MET A 327 13.42 -6.58 -4.76
CA MET A 327 13.50 -5.79 -6.00
C MET A 327 14.91 -5.29 -6.30
N VAL A 328 15.84 -5.41 -5.35
CA VAL A 328 17.25 -5.05 -5.54
C VAL A 328 17.86 -5.90 -6.65
N ASP A 329 18.48 -5.25 -7.60
CA ASP A 329 19.27 -5.93 -8.61
C ASP A 329 20.54 -6.51 -7.97
N ARG A 330 20.73 -7.82 -8.09
CA ARG A 330 21.88 -8.51 -7.51
C ARG A 330 23.18 -8.27 -8.25
N ASP A 331 23.09 -7.76 -9.48
CA ASP A 331 24.23 -7.35 -10.30
C ASP A 331 24.54 -5.84 -10.14
N ALA A 332 23.90 -5.14 -9.18
CA ALA A 332 24.21 -3.76 -8.88
C ALA A 332 25.64 -3.60 -8.32
N ASP A 333 26.29 -2.51 -8.70
CA ASP A 333 27.66 -2.18 -8.28
C ASP A 333 27.72 -1.78 -6.79
N GLY A 334 26.58 -1.33 -6.22
CA GLY A 334 26.49 -0.99 -4.81
C GLY A 334 25.06 -0.97 -4.29
N VAL A 335 24.93 -1.17 -2.97
CA VAL A 335 23.67 -1.05 -2.23
C VAL A 335 23.86 -0.12 -1.05
N VAL A 336 23.10 0.96 -1.00
CA VAL A 336 23.04 1.87 0.14
C VAL A 336 21.75 1.63 0.93
N ILE A 337 21.87 1.35 2.22
CA ILE A 337 20.73 1.19 3.10
C ILE A 337 20.71 2.37 4.06
N ALA A 338 19.70 3.23 3.97
CA ALA A 338 19.59 4.45 4.78
C ALA A 338 18.41 4.39 5.75
N VAL A 339 18.72 4.44 7.04
CA VAL A 339 17.73 4.32 8.12
C VAL A 339 17.78 5.54 9.02
N ASN A 340 16.62 6.20 9.22
CA ASN A 340 16.38 7.22 10.21
C ASN A 340 15.39 6.71 11.26
N ALA A 341 15.26 7.44 12.39
CA ALA A 341 14.29 7.16 13.44
C ALA A 341 13.61 8.47 13.87
N LYS A 342 12.89 9.10 12.94
CA LYS A 342 12.10 10.31 13.19
C LYS A 342 10.64 9.96 13.37
N GLN A 343 9.85 10.90 13.87
CA GLN A 343 8.40 10.72 14.08
C GLN A 343 7.65 10.11 12.87
N GLY A 344 8.11 10.39 11.64
CA GLY A 344 7.53 9.83 10.42
C GLY A 344 7.92 8.38 10.12
N ASP A 345 8.99 7.85 10.77
CA ASP A 345 9.53 6.49 10.55
C ASP A 345 9.19 5.54 11.71
N GLY A 346 8.80 6.09 12.87
CA GLY A 346 8.84 5.41 14.16
C GLY A 346 10.23 5.53 14.82
N GLU A 347 10.24 5.72 16.14
CA GLU A 347 11.49 5.92 16.90
C GLU A 347 12.18 4.58 17.24
N ASP A 348 11.38 3.51 17.32
CA ASP A 348 11.86 2.16 17.58
C ASP A 348 12.38 1.51 16.29
N VAL A 349 13.67 1.18 16.25
CA VAL A 349 14.34 0.51 15.14
C VAL A 349 14.58 -0.98 15.37
N SER A 350 13.96 -1.57 16.39
CA SER A 350 14.09 -3.02 16.67
C SER A 350 13.58 -3.88 15.52
N TRP A 351 12.72 -3.35 14.66
CA TRP A 351 12.26 -3.99 13.43
C TRP A 351 13.40 -4.37 12.46
N LEU A 352 14.58 -3.77 12.58
CA LEU A 352 15.78 -4.17 11.81
C LEU A 352 16.13 -5.64 12.01
N TRP A 353 15.80 -6.23 13.16
CA TRP A 353 16.05 -7.63 13.47
C TRP A 353 15.03 -8.58 12.83
N ASP A 354 13.89 -8.07 12.41
CA ASP A 354 12.88 -8.84 11.67
C ASP A 354 13.20 -8.92 10.17
N VAL A 355 13.99 -7.97 9.64
CA VAL A 355 14.36 -7.91 8.22
C VAL A 355 15.52 -8.85 7.91
N LYS A 356 15.39 -9.63 6.85
CA LYS A 356 16.44 -10.53 6.35
C LYS A 356 17.30 -9.77 5.33
N PHE A 357 18.48 -9.34 5.77
CA PHE A 357 19.46 -8.64 4.92
C PHE A 357 20.51 -9.58 4.31
N GLU A 358 20.48 -10.87 4.61
CA GLU A 358 21.57 -11.84 4.39
C GLU A 358 21.85 -12.20 2.91
N ASP A 359 21.07 -11.66 1.98
CA ASP A 359 21.08 -12.09 0.57
C ASP A 359 21.86 -11.17 -0.39
N PHE A 360 22.80 -10.35 0.10
CA PHE A 360 23.54 -9.41 -0.80
C PHE A 360 24.74 -10.02 -1.52
N GLY A 361 25.19 -11.24 -1.16
CA GLY A 361 26.36 -11.88 -1.75
C GLY A 361 27.62 -11.02 -1.60
N ASP A 362 28.34 -10.80 -2.70
CA ASP A 362 29.56 -10.00 -2.74
C ASP A 362 29.31 -8.51 -3.10
N THR A 363 28.05 -8.06 -3.15
CA THR A 363 27.70 -6.68 -3.49
C THR A 363 28.26 -5.72 -2.44
N HIS A 364 28.78 -4.56 -2.87
CA HIS A 364 29.25 -3.52 -1.97
C HIS A 364 28.08 -2.87 -1.20
N VAL A 365 28.03 -3.08 0.13
CA VAL A 365 26.94 -2.61 0.98
C VAL A 365 27.40 -1.45 1.86
N VAL A 366 26.62 -0.35 1.89
CA VAL A 366 26.90 0.82 2.72
C VAL A 366 25.72 1.09 3.68
N ALA A 367 26.00 1.07 4.99
CA ALA A 367 25.05 1.46 6.04
C ALA A 367 25.04 2.97 6.23
N SER A 368 23.87 3.61 6.10
CA SER A 368 23.72 5.08 6.07
C SER A 368 22.51 5.58 6.89
N GLY A 369 22.37 6.88 6.98
CA GLY A 369 21.31 7.57 7.72
C GLY A 369 21.65 7.81 9.20
N GLU A 370 20.71 8.38 9.94
CA GLU A 370 20.89 8.70 11.38
C GLU A 370 21.14 7.45 12.25
N ARG A 371 20.57 6.30 11.84
CA ARG A 371 20.68 5.01 12.52
C ARG A 371 21.68 4.07 11.82
N ALA A 372 22.64 4.62 11.07
CA ALA A 372 23.67 3.85 10.38
C ALA A 372 24.46 2.91 11.32
N THR A 373 24.63 3.27 12.58
CA THR A 373 25.31 2.42 13.56
C THR A 373 24.47 1.21 13.97
N ASP A 374 23.18 1.38 14.23
CA ASP A 374 22.27 0.27 14.56
C ASP A 374 22.16 -0.70 13.36
N LEU A 375 22.04 -0.15 12.16
CA LEU A 375 22.04 -0.93 10.94
C LEU A 375 23.36 -1.69 10.74
N ALA A 376 24.52 -1.05 10.94
CA ALA A 376 25.82 -1.69 10.84
C ALA A 376 25.96 -2.87 11.82
N VAL A 377 25.46 -2.72 13.05
CA VAL A 377 25.40 -3.83 14.02
C VAL A 377 24.57 -4.99 13.46
N ARG A 378 23.35 -4.70 12.92
CA ARG A 378 22.49 -5.72 12.33
C ARG A 378 23.16 -6.44 11.13
N LEU A 379 23.82 -5.69 10.25
CA LEU A 379 24.54 -6.24 9.11
C LEU A 379 25.72 -7.12 9.55
N THR A 380 26.47 -6.70 10.58
CA THR A 380 27.56 -7.50 11.18
C THR A 380 27.02 -8.85 11.67
N TYR A 381 25.90 -8.86 12.40
CA TYR A 381 25.26 -10.08 12.87
C TYR A 381 24.71 -10.95 11.73
N GLY A 382 24.35 -10.36 10.59
CA GLY A 382 23.97 -11.06 9.37
C GLY A 382 25.17 -11.59 8.56
N GLY A 383 26.41 -11.33 9.01
CA GLY A 383 27.63 -11.75 8.29
C GLY A 383 27.88 -10.98 7.00
N ILE A 384 27.27 -9.79 6.83
CA ILE A 384 27.36 -8.97 5.64
C ILE A 384 28.56 -8.02 5.76
N ALA A 385 29.48 -8.09 4.80
CA ALA A 385 30.55 -7.10 4.66
C ALA A 385 29.94 -5.75 4.29
N HIS A 386 30.27 -4.70 5.03
CA HIS A 386 29.68 -3.38 4.79
C HIS A 386 30.59 -2.25 5.25
N GLU A 387 30.38 -1.07 4.68
CA GLU A 387 30.93 0.19 5.17
C GLU A 387 29.85 0.97 5.93
N ARG A 388 30.25 1.90 6.80
CA ARG A 388 29.36 2.80 7.49
C ARG A 388 29.65 4.24 7.10
N VAL A 389 28.77 4.83 6.31
CA VAL A 389 28.83 6.24 5.86
C VAL A 389 27.49 6.92 6.20
N PRO A 390 27.42 7.72 7.30
CA PRO A 390 26.15 8.28 7.79
C PRO A 390 25.46 9.23 6.80
N ASP A 391 26.20 10.01 6.01
CA ASP A 391 25.59 10.85 4.97
C ASP A 391 25.20 10.01 3.75
N PRO A 392 23.90 9.99 3.35
CA PRO A 392 23.46 9.13 2.25
C PRO A 392 24.00 9.54 0.87
N VAL A 393 24.36 10.81 0.64
CA VAL A 393 24.96 11.25 -0.64
C VAL A 393 26.40 10.76 -0.72
N GLU A 394 27.16 10.92 0.37
CA GLU A 394 28.53 10.39 0.46
C GLU A 394 28.54 8.85 0.44
N ALA A 395 27.50 8.19 1.00
CA ALA A 395 27.36 6.74 0.90
C ALA A 395 27.19 6.26 -0.55
N ILE A 396 26.43 6.98 -1.37
CA ILE A 396 26.30 6.69 -2.80
C ILE A 396 27.66 6.89 -3.51
N ARG A 397 28.37 7.97 -3.21
CA ARG A 397 29.70 8.26 -3.78
C ARG A 397 30.79 7.28 -3.34
N ALA A 398 30.59 6.58 -2.21
CA ALA A 398 31.49 5.52 -1.75
C ALA A 398 31.30 4.20 -2.51
N CYS A 399 30.18 4.02 -3.20
CA CYS A 399 29.96 2.86 -4.06
C CYS A 399 30.82 2.94 -5.34
N PRO A 400 31.16 1.81 -5.96
CA PRO A 400 31.74 1.80 -7.29
C PRO A 400 30.87 2.54 -8.31
N PRO A 401 31.45 3.17 -9.36
CA PRO A 401 30.67 3.75 -10.46
C PRO A 401 29.76 2.71 -11.11
N GLY A 402 28.56 3.13 -11.48
CA GLY A 402 27.55 2.27 -12.10
C GLY A 402 26.22 2.29 -11.38
N ARG A 403 25.56 1.16 -11.30
CA ARG A 403 24.21 1.03 -10.71
C ARG A 403 24.26 0.92 -9.19
N VAL A 404 23.55 1.81 -8.50
CA VAL A 404 23.43 1.83 -7.03
C VAL A 404 21.97 1.72 -6.62
N GLU A 405 21.65 0.67 -5.89
CA GLU A 405 20.34 0.48 -5.28
C GLU A 405 20.31 1.17 -3.91
N VAL A 406 19.35 2.06 -3.69
CA VAL A 406 19.20 2.80 -2.43
C VAL A 406 17.89 2.46 -1.76
N LEU A 407 17.96 1.71 -0.67
CA LEU A 407 16.82 1.38 0.16
C LEU A 407 16.75 2.34 1.35
N ALA A 408 15.66 3.03 1.50
CA ALA A 408 15.54 4.02 2.57
C ALA A 408 14.13 4.02 3.21
N ASN A 409 14.07 4.31 4.51
CA ASN A 409 12.79 4.61 5.13
C ASN A 409 12.33 6.03 4.80
N TYR A 410 11.14 6.39 5.22
CA TYR A 410 10.44 7.58 4.71
C TYR A 410 11.24 8.88 4.87
N THR A 411 11.73 9.18 6.08
CA THR A 411 12.45 10.45 6.29
C THR A 411 13.87 10.41 5.74
N ALA A 412 14.52 9.24 5.68
CA ALA A 412 15.81 9.09 5.04
C ALA A 412 15.71 9.35 3.53
N LEU A 413 14.71 8.77 2.85
CA LEU A 413 14.47 9.00 1.44
C LEU A 413 14.13 10.46 1.14
N LEU A 414 13.27 11.09 1.95
CA LEU A 414 12.90 12.50 1.79
C LEU A 414 14.11 13.43 1.94
N ASN A 415 14.97 13.15 2.93
CA ASN A 415 16.19 13.92 3.16
C ASN A 415 17.18 13.72 2.02
N LEU A 416 17.38 12.47 1.57
CA LEU A 416 18.25 12.13 0.46
C LEU A 416 17.83 12.85 -0.82
N ARG A 417 16.55 12.82 -1.20
CA ARG A 417 16.05 13.53 -2.38
C ARG A 417 16.32 15.03 -2.33
N ARG A 418 16.12 15.64 -1.16
CA ARG A 418 16.43 17.06 -0.94
C ARG A 418 17.95 17.36 -1.04
N ALA A 419 18.78 16.42 -0.60
CA ALA A 419 20.23 16.55 -0.69
C ALA A 419 20.72 16.36 -2.12
N LEU A 420 20.22 15.33 -2.82
CA LEU A 420 20.53 15.07 -4.23
C LEU A 420 20.18 16.25 -5.13
N SER A 421 18.99 16.84 -4.97
CA SER A 421 18.56 18.00 -5.78
C SER A 421 19.43 19.25 -5.65
N LYS A 422 20.37 19.28 -4.70
CA LYS A 422 21.33 20.38 -4.49
C LYS A 422 22.71 20.08 -5.07
N GLN A 423 22.95 18.86 -5.56
CA GLN A 423 24.22 18.48 -6.16
C GLN A 423 24.29 19.00 -7.59
N GLU A 424 25.46 19.48 -8.00
CA GLU A 424 25.68 20.04 -9.35
C GLU A 424 25.61 18.95 -10.44
N ASP A 425 25.98 17.72 -10.09
CA ASP A 425 26.04 16.55 -10.96
C ASP A 425 24.77 15.67 -10.90
N TYR A 426 23.69 16.18 -10.25
CA TYR A 426 22.39 15.49 -10.15
C TYR A 426 21.53 15.69 -11.41
N ARG A 427 20.90 14.57 -11.86
CA ARG A 427 19.88 14.56 -12.92
C ARG A 427 18.70 13.68 -12.48
N ALA A 428 17.47 14.20 -12.61
CA ALA A 428 16.23 13.49 -12.27
C ALA A 428 15.75 12.61 -13.43
#